data_763be52e747bc45b0d227fb882f57865
#
_entry.id   763be52e747bc45b0d227fb882f57865
#
_cell.length_a   1.000
_cell.length_b   1.000
_cell.length_c   1.000
_cell.angle_alpha   90.00
_cell.angle_beta   90.00
_cell.angle_gamma   90.00
#
_symmetry.space_group_name_H-M   'P 1'
#
loop_
_entity.id
_entity.type
_entity.pdbx_description
1 polymer ?
#
loop_
_entity_poly.entity_id
_entity_poly.type
_entity_poly.pdbx_seq_one_letter_code
_entity_poly.pdbx_strand_id
1 'polypeptide(L)'
;MPNYARLHELVSHRVTFEYDTGAKIVGYIAACKPATGPVQVVVMSRVDILDDKGRVLEHHDEFSLVPNVMVQYRLTEGPSAGVG
;
A
#
# COMPACT_ATOMS: atom_id res chain seq x y z
N MET A 1 -15.60 -5.94 2.99
CA MET A 1 -14.39 -5.79 3.80
C MET A 1 -13.18 -6.24 3.01
N PRO A 2 -12.10 -5.46 3.00
CA PRO A 2 -10.90 -5.85 2.27
C PRO A 2 -10.33 -7.16 2.81
N ASN A 3 -9.81 -7.96 1.90
CA ASN A 3 -9.15 -9.20 2.27
C ASN A 3 -7.65 -8.98 2.35
N TYR A 4 -7.19 -8.64 3.54
CA TYR A 4 -5.79 -8.29 3.75
C TYR A 4 -4.86 -9.49 3.57
N ALA A 5 -5.38 -10.72 3.60
CA ALA A 5 -4.54 -11.88 3.36
C ALA A 5 -3.95 -11.87 1.96
N ARG A 6 -4.64 -11.22 1.01
CA ARG A 6 -4.15 -11.14 -0.36
C ARG A 6 -2.97 -10.17 -0.53
N LEU A 7 -2.68 -9.39 0.50
CA LEU A 7 -1.52 -8.50 0.43
C LEU A 7 -0.22 -9.27 0.26
N HIS A 8 -0.17 -10.51 0.73
CA HIS A 8 1.01 -11.34 0.51
C HIS A 8 1.32 -11.54 -0.97
N GLU A 9 0.29 -11.51 -1.82
CA GLU A 9 0.44 -11.69 -3.24
C GLU A 9 0.93 -10.44 -3.95
N LEU A 10 0.91 -9.31 -3.23
CA LEU A 10 1.26 -8.02 -3.81
C LEU A 10 2.66 -7.56 -3.43
N VAL A 11 3.43 -8.42 -2.77
CA VAL A 11 4.82 -8.11 -2.45
C VAL A 11 5.57 -7.83 -3.75
N SER A 12 6.34 -6.75 -3.77
CA SER A 12 7.08 -6.23 -4.92
C SER A 12 6.22 -5.46 -5.91
N HIS A 13 4.93 -5.33 -5.64
CA HIS A 13 4.03 -4.54 -6.49
C HIS A 13 3.75 -3.19 -5.86
N ARG A 14 3.45 -2.22 -6.71
CA ARG A 14 3.08 -0.89 -6.26
C ARG A 14 1.59 -0.87 -5.94
N VAL A 15 1.25 -0.40 -4.75
CA VAL A 15 -0.10 -0.46 -4.22
C VAL A 15 -0.48 0.89 -3.64
N THR A 16 -1.75 1.25 -3.74
CA THR A 16 -2.31 2.43 -3.10
C THR A 16 -3.22 1.99 -1.97
N PHE A 17 -2.95 2.50 -0.78
CA PHE A 17 -3.85 2.32 0.37
C PHE A 17 -4.62 3.61 0.56
N GLU A 18 -5.93 3.50 0.58
CA GLU A 18 -6.80 4.67 0.69
C GLU A 18 -7.55 4.64 2.01
N TYR A 19 -7.55 5.78 2.70
CA TYR A 19 -8.24 5.95 3.96
C TYR A 19 -9.59 6.61 3.73
N ASP A 20 -10.48 6.51 4.73
CA ASP A 20 -11.80 7.10 4.63
C ASP A 20 -11.76 8.63 4.58
N THR A 21 -10.65 9.22 5.00
CA THR A 21 -10.45 10.66 4.92
C THR A 21 -10.11 11.13 3.50
N GLY A 22 -9.85 10.19 2.60
CA GLY A 22 -9.39 10.51 1.26
C GLY A 22 -7.87 10.53 1.13
N ALA A 23 -7.16 10.45 2.24
CA ALA A 23 -5.70 10.37 2.20
C ALA A 23 -5.27 9.05 1.59
N LYS A 24 -4.12 9.06 0.92
CA LYS A 24 -3.61 7.87 0.23
C LYS A 24 -2.15 7.65 0.56
N ILE A 25 -1.76 6.40 0.59
CA ILE A 25 -0.36 6.00 0.74
C ILE A 25 -0.04 5.12 -0.46
N VAL A 26 0.90 5.55 -1.28
CA VAL A 26 1.27 4.86 -2.51
C VAL A 26 2.72 4.42 -2.41
N GLY A 27 2.98 3.14 -2.66
CA GLY A 27 4.35 2.63 -2.61
C GLY A 27 4.40 1.17 -2.93
N TYR A 28 5.60 0.62 -2.89
CA TYR A 28 5.83 -0.79 -3.16
C TYR A 28 5.75 -1.57 -1.85
N ILE A 29 5.11 -2.73 -1.88
CA ILE A 29 5.09 -3.61 -0.72
C ILE A 29 6.39 -4.39 -0.70
N ALA A 30 7.20 -4.16 0.32
CA ALA A 30 8.46 -4.88 0.49
C ALA A 30 8.26 -6.19 1.23
N ALA A 31 7.37 -6.21 2.22
CA ALA A 31 7.08 -7.41 2.99
C ALA A 31 5.76 -7.27 3.74
N CYS A 32 5.14 -8.39 4.03
CA CYS A 32 3.97 -8.45 4.89
C CYS A 32 4.33 -9.30 6.09
N LYS A 33 3.93 -8.88 7.27
CA LYS A 33 4.24 -9.60 8.50
C LYS A 33 2.95 -9.92 9.26
N PRO A 34 2.79 -11.12 9.76
CA PRO A 34 3.68 -12.27 9.59
C PRO A 34 3.71 -12.77 8.15
N ALA A 35 4.67 -13.63 7.84
CA ALA A 35 4.84 -14.13 6.48
C ALA A 35 3.64 -14.95 6.02
N THR A 36 2.91 -15.53 6.94
CA THR A 36 1.70 -16.31 6.64
C THR A 36 0.59 -15.87 7.59
N GLY A 37 -0.65 -16.07 7.16
CA GLY A 37 -1.81 -15.72 7.96
C GLY A 37 -2.20 -14.26 7.80
N PRO A 38 -3.06 -13.76 8.68
CA PRO A 38 -3.54 -12.38 8.56
C PRO A 38 -2.39 -11.38 8.70
N VAL A 39 -2.36 -10.43 7.77
CA VAL A 39 -1.31 -9.42 7.77
C VAL A 39 -1.54 -8.43 8.89
N GLN A 40 -0.54 -8.23 9.73
CA GLN A 40 -0.59 -7.28 10.84
C GLN A 40 0.19 -6.01 10.54
N VAL A 41 1.28 -6.14 9.76
CA VAL A 41 2.10 -5.00 9.38
C VAL A 41 2.50 -5.15 7.93
N VAL A 42 2.39 -4.06 7.17
CA VAL A 42 2.87 -4.00 5.80
C VAL A 42 4.08 -3.09 5.78
N VAL A 43 5.22 -3.63 5.34
CA VAL A 43 6.44 -2.85 5.16
C VAL A 43 6.51 -2.42 3.71
N MET A 44 6.65 -1.13 3.49
CA MET A 44 6.63 -0.57 2.14
C MET A 44 7.91 0.19 1.87
N SER A 45 8.22 0.34 0.59
CA SER A 45 9.37 1.13 0.14
C SER A 45 8.90 2.13 -0.91
N ARG A 46 9.65 3.23 -1.03
CA ARG A 46 9.39 4.32 -1.99
C ARG A 46 7.95 4.80 -1.87
N VAL A 47 7.62 5.28 -0.68
CA VAL A 47 6.25 5.60 -0.32
C VAL A 47 6.01 7.09 -0.44
N ASP A 48 4.90 7.46 -1.09
CA ASP A 48 4.40 8.82 -1.13
C ASP A 48 3.10 8.87 -0.34
N ILE A 49 3.00 9.83 0.56
CA ILE A 49 1.77 10.06 1.31
C ILE A 49 1.07 11.25 0.67
N LEU A 50 -0.14 11.03 0.21
CA LEU A 50 -0.91 12.02 -0.54
C LEU A 50 -2.10 12.50 0.26
N ASP A 51 -2.49 13.77 0.04
CA ASP A 51 -3.72 14.28 0.62
C ASP A 51 -4.91 13.84 -0.23
N ASP A 52 -6.12 14.30 0.14
CA ASP A 52 -7.35 13.91 -0.56
C ASP A 52 -7.42 14.48 -1.96
N LYS A 53 -6.53 15.40 -2.30
CA LYS A 53 -6.47 16.00 -3.65
C LYS A 53 -5.35 15.43 -4.48
N GLY A 54 -4.64 14.43 -3.96
CA GLY A 54 -3.56 13.78 -4.69
C GLY A 54 -2.22 14.48 -4.61
N ARG A 55 -2.09 15.47 -3.73
CA ARG A 55 -0.81 16.16 -3.58
C ARG A 55 0.09 15.41 -2.62
N VAL A 56 1.36 15.31 -2.97
CA VAL A 56 2.33 14.62 -2.13
C VAL A 56 2.65 15.47 -0.91
N LEU A 57 2.36 14.93 0.27
CA LEU A 57 2.65 15.57 1.53
C LEU A 57 4.02 15.17 2.07
N GLU A 58 4.37 13.90 1.91
CA GLU A 58 5.62 13.34 2.42
C GLU A 58 6.08 12.22 1.52
N HIS A 59 7.37 11.97 1.54
CA HIS A 59 7.97 10.83 0.85
C HIS A 59 8.88 10.10 1.83
N HIS A 60 8.80 8.77 1.84
CA HIS A 60 9.63 7.94 2.71
C HIS A 60 10.22 6.80 1.90
N ASP A 61 11.51 6.51 2.11
CA ASP A 61 12.14 5.36 1.48
C ASP A 61 11.64 4.06 2.07
N GLU A 62 11.31 4.08 3.36
CA GLU A 62 10.72 2.95 4.07
C GLU A 62 9.57 3.43 4.92
N PHE A 63 8.52 2.63 4.95
CA PHE A 63 7.34 2.99 5.71
C PHE A 63 6.60 1.72 6.11
N SER A 64 6.10 1.68 7.34
CA SER A 64 5.31 0.53 7.81
C SER A 64 3.92 1.02 8.19
N LEU A 65 2.92 0.24 7.84
CA LEU A 65 1.55 0.58 8.21
C LEU A 65 0.80 -0.65 8.72
N VAL A 66 -0.25 -0.39 9.47
CA VAL A 66 -1.11 -1.43 10.03
C VAL A 66 -2.39 -1.45 9.21
N PRO A 67 -2.67 -2.57 8.50
CA PRO A 67 -3.79 -2.60 7.56
C PRO A 67 -5.16 -2.33 8.17
N ASN A 68 -5.33 -2.59 9.45
CA ASN A 68 -6.64 -2.46 10.07
C ASN A 68 -7.14 -1.02 10.16
N VAL A 69 -6.28 -0.04 9.85
CA VAL A 69 -6.70 1.38 9.82
C VAL A 69 -7.02 1.83 8.40
N MET A 70 -6.89 0.95 7.42
CA MET A 70 -7.20 1.27 6.04
C MET A 70 -8.66 1.01 5.73
N VAL A 71 -9.18 1.81 4.80
CA VAL A 71 -10.51 1.54 4.26
C VAL A 71 -10.41 0.55 3.12
N GLN A 72 -9.45 0.74 2.23
CA GLN A 72 -9.28 -0.15 1.09
C GLN A 72 -7.88 -0.02 0.50
N TYR A 73 -7.53 -0.97 -0.35
CA TYR A 73 -6.29 -0.94 -1.08
C TYR A 73 -6.53 -1.45 -2.50
N ARG A 74 -5.65 -1.05 -3.41
CA ARG A 74 -5.72 -1.52 -4.79
C ARG A 74 -4.33 -1.55 -5.40
N LEU A 75 -4.16 -2.40 -6.41
CA LEU A 75 -2.93 -2.45 -7.18
C LEU A 75 -2.83 -1.18 -8.01
N THR A 76 -1.72 -0.46 -7.86
CA THR A 76 -1.54 0.82 -8.54
C THR A 76 -0.84 0.66 -9.88
N GLU A 77 0.14 -0.25 -9.95
CA GLU A 77 0.83 -0.50 -11.20
C GLU A 77 -0.13 -1.21 -12.16
N GLY A 78 -0.49 -0.52 -13.19
CA GLY A 78 -1.41 -1.07 -14.17
C GLY A 78 -0.66 -1.85 -15.25
N PRO A 79 -1.43 -2.40 -16.21
CA PRO A 79 -0.82 -3.09 -17.33
C PRO A 79 0.21 -2.26 -18.08
N SER A 80 -0.02 -0.97 -18.17
CA SER A 80 0.92 -0.09 -18.84
C SER A 80 2.28 -0.08 -18.12
N ALA A 81 2.26 -0.12 -16.80
CA ALA A 81 3.49 -0.17 -16.03
C ALA A 81 4.18 -1.51 -16.24
N GLY A 82 3.40 -2.58 -16.32
CA GLY A 82 3.94 -3.90 -16.56
C GLY A 82 4.46 -4.06 -17.99
N VAL A 83 3.86 -3.37 -18.90
CA VAL A 83 4.27 -3.42 -20.29
C VAL A 83 5.58 -2.66 -20.47
N GLY A 84 5.71 -1.66 -19.67
CA GLY A 84 6.88 -0.80 -19.81
C GLY A 84 6.83 -0.10 -21.09
#